data_57146aa2a13bb0cb5903617d748e2524
#
_entry.id   57146aa2a13bb0cb5903617d748e2524
#
_cell.length_a   1.000
_cell.length_b   1.000
_cell.length_c   1.000
_cell.angle_alpha   90.00
_cell.angle_beta   90.00
_cell.angle_gamma   90.00
#
_symmetry.space_group_name_H-M   'P 1'
#
loop_
_entity.id
_entity.type
_entity.pdbx_description
1 polymer ?
#
loop_
_entity_poly.entity_id
_entity_poly.type
_entity_poly.pdbx_seq_one_letter_code
_entity_poly.pdbx_strand_id
1 'polypeptide(L)'
;MSTHLTLHYVFDPLCGWCYGAEPLIRAASTRLPVVLHGGGMMAGANRQKVSAQLRDFVIPHDRRIAEYTGQPFGEGYFERLLRDHSAVFDSQPPIAAILAAEQMAGRGLEMLARLQQTHYVEGRRIADHEVLQAVAGELGLALHAFNAAIAQVDSESHMRTSRALLASVGGQGYPTLVLEHEGQLQVIDIGPFLGKPERFVQWLDKTSEQRLSKTPPATFCAQDGCDLAR
;
A
#
# COMPACT_ATOMS: atom_id res chain seq x y z
N MET A 1 0.79 -24.32 -11.22
CA MET A 1 1.31 -23.33 -10.25
C MET A 1 1.61 -22.05 -11.02
N SER A 2 1.17 -20.90 -10.54
CA SER A 2 1.30 -19.63 -11.26
C SER A 2 2.77 -19.22 -11.31
N THR A 3 3.31 -19.05 -12.51
CA THR A 3 4.69 -18.55 -12.76
C THR A 3 4.78 -17.00 -12.62
N HIS A 4 3.76 -16.39 -12.00
CA HIS A 4 3.67 -14.94 -11.93
C HIS A 4 4.29 -14.40 -10.64
N LEU A 5 5.10 -13.35 -10.77
CA LEU A 5 5.52 -12.56 -9.63
C LEU A 5 4.38 -11.68 -9.15
N THR A 6 4.31 -11.50 -7.82
CA THR A 6 3.35 -10.59 -7.17
C THR A 6 4.10 -9.71 -6.19
N LEU A 7 3.75 -8.43 -6.16
CA LEU A 7 4.29 -7.49 -5.18
C LEU A 7 3.26 -7.27 -4.06
N HIS A 8 3.61 -7.69 -2.84
CA HIS A 8 2.84 -7.38 -1.65
C HIS A 8 3.33 -6.04 -1.08
N TYR A 9 2.43 -5.10 -0.92
CA TYR A 9 2.71 -3.80 -0.34
C TYR A 9 2.03 -3.68 1.02
N VAL A 10 2.83 -3.78 2.09
CA VAL A 10 2.36 -3.58 3.47
C VAL A 10 2.53 -2.10 3.81
N PHE A 11 1.42 -1.43 4.05
CA PHE A 11 1.37 0.03 4.17
C PHE A 11 0.46 0.51 5.29
N ASP A 12 0.54 1.81 5.56
CA ASP A 12 -0.48 2.55 6.30
C ASP A 12 -0.79 3.87 5.59
N PRO A 13 -2.07 4.28 5.47
CA PRO A 13 -2.44 5.53 4.80
C PRO A 13 -1.88 6.79 5.49
N LEU A 14 -1.64 6.70 6.81
CA LEU A 14 -1.11 7.77 7.65
C LEU A 14 0.41 7.67 7.88
N CYS A 15 1.09 6.81 7.13
CA CYS A 15 2.54 6.67 7.19
C CYS A 15 3.21 7.57 6.13
N GLY A 16 3.96 8.57 6.55
CA GLY A 16 4.68 9.49 5.63
C GLY A 16 5.64 8.78 4.70
N TRP A 17 6.37 7.75 5.16
CA TRP A 17 7.25 6.95 4.30
C TRP A 17 6.47 6.11 3.28
N CYS A 18 5.22 5.70 3.59
CA CYS A 18 4.34 5.07 2.61
C CYS A 18 3.92 6.05 1.52
N TYR A 19 3.64 7.32 1.89
CA TYR A 19 3.41 8.38 0.93
C TYR A 19 4.66 8.66 0.08
N GLY A 20 5.84 8.70 0.71
CA GLY A 20 7.12 8.83 0.00
C GLY A 20 7.41 7.69 -0.99
N ALA A 21 6.91 6.48 -0.70
CA ALA A 21 7.08 5.31 -1.56
C ALA A 21 6.02 5.19 -2.67
N GLU A 22 4.93 5.97 -2.63
CA GLU A 22 3.81 5.87 -3.58
C GLU A 22 4.27 5.85 -5.05
N PRO A 23 5.18 6.72 -5.52
CA PRO A 23 5.63 6.68 -6.92
C PRO A 23 6.29 5.37 -7.33
N LEU A 24 6.97 4.69 -6.38
CA LEU A 24 7.55 3.37 -6.65
C LEU A 24 6.46 2.33 -6.86
N ILE A 25 5.45 2.33 -5.99
CA ILE A 25 4.36 1.35 -6.03
C ILE A 25 3.53 1.53 -7.29
N ARG A 26 3.21 2.77 -7.65
CA ARG A 26 2.51 3.10 -8.89
C ARG A 26 3.30 2.67 -10.14
N ALA A 27 4.61 2.90 -10.15
CA ALA A 27 5.45 2.44 -11.23
C ALA A 27 5.51 0.90 -11.30
N ALA A 28 5.65 0.21 -10.16
CA ALA A 28 5.65 -1.25 -10.09
C ALA A 28 4.34 -1.87 -10.56
N SER A 29 3.19 -1.26 -10.27
CA SER A 29 1.87 -1.77 -10.67
C SER A 29 1.67 -1.82 -12.19
N THR A 30 2.50 -1.12 -12.97
CA THR A 30 2.52 -1.23 -14.43
C THR A 30 3.25 -2.48 -14.94
N ARG A 31 3.97 -3.19 -14.06
CA ARG A 31 4.82 -4.34 -14.40
C ARG A 31 4.29 -5.65 -13.84
N LEU A 32 3.75 -5.63 -12.63
CA LEU A 32 3.28 -6.83 -11.95
C LEU A 32 2.10 -6.50 -11.02
N PRO A 33 1.28 -7.50 -10.69
CA PRO A 33 0.19 -7.34 -9.74
C PRO A 33 0.70 -6.84 -8.38
N VAL A 34 -0.01 -5.86 -7.81
CA VAL A 34 0.25 -5.34 -6.46
C VAL A 34 -0.91 -5.74 -5.56
N VAL A 35 -0.59 -6.43 -4.46
CA VAL A 35 -1.57 -6.78 -3.41
C VAL A 35 -1.39 -5.84 -2.23
N LEU A 36 -2.47 -5.18 -1.83
CA LEU A 36 -2.48 -4.16 -0.80
C LEU A 36 -2.74 -4.75 0.58
N HIS A 37 -1.87 -4.45 1.55
CA HIS A 37 -1.94 -4.90 2.94
C HIS A 37 -1.91 -3.71 3.89
N GLY A 38 -3.08 -3.16 4.22
CA GLY A 38 -3.23 -2.07 5.19
C GLY A 38 -2.96 -2.55 6.61
N GLY A 39 -1.94 -2.00 7.28
CA GLY A 39 -1.49 -2.50 8.58
C GLY A 39 -2.16 -1.86 9.79
N GLY A 40 -2.72 -0.66 9.64
CA GLY A 40 -3.44 0.03 10.72
C GLY A 40 -2.52 0.53 11.84
N MET A 41 -1.47 1.28 11.47
CA MET A 41 -0.51 1.86 12.43
C MET A 41 -1.19 2.68 13.52
N MET A 42 -2.14 3.52 13.13
CA MET A 42 -2.95 4.36 14.02
C MET A 42 -4.40 3.86 14.11
N ALA A 43 -4.62 2.55 14.30
CA ALA A 43 -5.96 1.98 14.42
C ALA A 43 -6.26 1.48 15.85
N GLY A 44 -7.53 1.44 16.23
CA GLY A 44 -7.99 0.94 17.52
C GLY A 44 -7.42 1.77 18.68
N ALA A 45 -6.71 1.14 19.61
CA ALA A 45 -6.09 1.81 20.75
C ALA A 45 -4.93 2.75 20.38
N ASN A 46 -4.38 2.61 19.16
CA ASN A 46 -3.28 3.45 18.66
C ASN A 46 -3.75 4.71 17.92
N ARG A 47 -5.06 4.96 17.86
CA ARG A 47 -5.58 6.23 17.31
C ARG A 47 -5.00 7.40 18.07
N GLN A 48 -4.64 8.44 17.35
CA GLN A 48 -4.02 9.62 17.94
C GLN A 48 -4.82 10.87 17.63
N LYS A 49 -5.17 11.61 18.66
CA LYS A 49 -5.66 12.97 18.52
C LYS A 49 -4.50 13.89 18.17
N VAL A 50 -4.73 14.80 17.22
CA VAL A 50 -3.70 15.78 16.87
C VAL A 50 -3.35 16.63 18.09
N SER A 51 -2.07 16.76 18.36
CA SER A 51 -1.50 17.47 19.48
C SER A 51 -0.20 18.18 19.08
N ALA A 52 0.26 19.11 19.90
CA ALA A 52 1.56 19.74 19.69
C ALA A 52 2.69 18.70 19.68
N GLN A 53 2.62 17.70 20.56
CA GLN A 53 3.62 16.63 20.62
C GLN A 53 3.65 15.81 19.31
N LEU A 54 2.48 15.38 18.81
CA LEU A 54 2.41 14.67 17.52
C LEU A 54 2.96 15.52 16.38
N ARG A 55 2.51 16.77 16.29
CA ARG A 55 2.97 17.72 15.27
C ARG A 55 4.49 17.90 15.29
N ASP A 56 5.05 18.16 16.46
CA ASP A 56 6.48 18.45 16.61
C ASP A 56 7.34 17.19 16.34
N PHE A 57 6.74 16.00 16.51
CA PHE A 57 7.34 14.73 16.13
C PHE A 57 7.30 14.51 14.62
N VAL A 58 6.15 14.71 13.95
CA VAL A 58 6.01 14.33 12.52
C VAL A 58 6.64 15.34 11.57
N ILE A 59 6.60 16.64 11.85
CA ILE A 59 7.09 17.69 10.93
C ILE A 59 8.55 17.46 10.47
N PRO A 60 9.51 17.20 11.36
CA PRO A 60 10.90 16.97 10.93
C PRO A 60 11.04 15.72 10.04
N HIS A 61 10.26 14.66 10.35
CA HIS A 61 10.26 13.43 9.57
C HIS A 61 9.66 13.64 8.17
N ASP A 62 8.53 14.33 8.09
CA ASP A 62 7.84 14.56 6.82
C ASP A 62 8.61 15.52 5.90
N ARG A 63 9.28 16.51 6.45
CA ARG A 63 10.22 17.36 5.69
C ARG A 63 11.38 16.54 5.11
N ARG A 64 11.94 15.63 5.91
CA ARG A 64 12.99 14.73 5.44
C ARG A 64 12.49 13.80 4.35
N ILE A 65 11.26 13.28 4.46
CA ILE A 65 10.63 12.45 3.42
C ILE A 65 10.47 13.27 2.13
N ALA A 66 9.98 14.51 2.22
CA ALA A 66 9.85 15.40 1.06
C ALA A 66 11.20 15.63 0.36
N GLU A 67 12.25 15.93 1.12
CA GLU A 67 13.60 16.12 0.58
C GLU A 67 14.15 14.86 -0.10
N TYR A 68 13.91 13.71 0.52
CA TYR A 68 14.48 12.44 0.05
C TYR A 68 13.73 11.85 -1.14
N THR A 69 12.42 12.03 -1.20
CA THR A 69 11.55 11.39 -2.19
C THR A 69 11.04 12.31 -3.27
N GLY A 70 11.07 13.62 -3.04
CA GLY A 70 10.45 14.62 -3.91
C GLY A 70 8.93 14.73 -3.77
N GLN A 71 8.30 13.95 -2.87
CA GLN A 71 6.85 14.03 -2.64
C GLN A 71 6.48 15.34 -1.96
N PRO A 72 5.45 16.07 -2.44
CA PRO A 72 5.07 17.35 -1.87
C PRO A 72 4.29 17.18 -0.56
N PHE A 73 4.61 17.99 0.43
CA PHE A 73 3.78 18.18 1.63
C PHE A 73 3.29 19.63 1.64
N GLY A 74 1.97 19.80 1.71
CA GLY A 74 1.34 21.11 1.54
C GLY A 74 1.18 21.91 2.84
N GLU A 75 0.97 23.21 2.70
CA GLU A 75 0.62 24.10 3.83
C GLU A 75 -0.68 23.65 4.52
N GLY A 76 -1.63 23.06 3.75
CA GLY A 76 -2.84 22.48 4.31
C GLY A 76 -2.59 21.46 5.39
N TYR A 77 -1.57 20.63 5.19
CA TYR A 77 -1.13 19.65 6.18
C TYR A 77 -0.42 20.30 7.36
N PHE A 78 0.66 21.04 7.11
CA PHE A 78 1.51 21.59 8.18
C PHE A 78 0.82 22.67 9.00
N GLU A 79 0.11 23.60 8.35
CA GLU A 79 -0.40 24.80 9.01
C GLU A 79 -1.88 24.71 9.41
N ARG A 80 -2.61 23.73 8.88
CA ARG A 80 -4.03 23.52 9.23
C ARG A 80 -4.25 22.18 9.94
N LEU A 81 -4.06 21.04 9.25
CA LEU A 81 -4.38 19.73 9.80
C LEU A 81 -3.60 19.41 11.07
N LEU A 82 -2.28 19.60 11.06
CA LEU A 82 -1.43 19.35 12.24
C LEU A 82 -1.62 20.36 13.39
N ARG A 83 -2.43 21.40 13.20
CA ARG A 83 -2.82 22.36 14.24
C ARG A 83 -4.27 22.18 14.69
N ASP A 84 -4.98 21.29 14.07
CA ASP A 84 -6.39 21.02 14.36
C ASP A 84 -6.52 19.98 15.49
N HIS A 85 -6.58 20.46 16.73
CA HIS A 85 -6.71 19.61 17.91
C HIS A 85 -8.03 18.82 18.00
N SER A 86 -8.98 19.06 17.10
CA SER A 86 -10.20 18.25 16.99
C SER A 86 -10.03 17.06 16.05
N ALA A 87 -8.99 17.06 15.21
CA ALA A 87 -8.72 15.97 14.28
C ALA A 87 -8.20 14.73 15.02
N VAL A 88 -8.62 13.57 14.52
CA VAL A 88 -8.16 12.25 15.00
C VAL A 88 -7.51 11.53 13.82
N PHE A 89 -6.30 11.07 14.00
CA PHE A 89 -5.62 10.18 13.07
C PHE A 89 -6.02 8.75 13.38
N ASP A 90 -6.78 8.16 12.46
CA ASP A 90 -7.28 6.79 12.52
C ASP A 90 -7.06 6.13 11.15
N SER A 91 -6.26 5.07 11.12
CA SER A 91 -5.93 4.36 9.88
C SER A 91 -7.07 3.46 9.39
N GLN A 92 -8.00 3.07 10.25
CA GLN A 92 -9.03 2.08 9.91
C GLN A 92 -10.03 2.58 8.86
N PRO A 93 -10.63 3.78 8.96
CA PRO A 93 -11.56 4.27 7.94
C PRO A 93 -10.95 4.39 6.54
N PRO A 94 -9.75 4.99 6.35
CA PRO A 94 -9.14 5.04 5.02
C PRO A 94 -8.72 3.66 4.51
N ILE A 95 -8.30 2.71 5.36
CA ILE A 95 -8.05 1.32 4.95
C ILE A 95 -9.35 0.68 4.43
N ALA A 96 -10.47 0.84 5.14
CA ALA A 96 -11.77 0.32 4.67
C ALA A 96 -12.17 0.91 3.32
N ALA A 97 -11.93 2.21 3.09
CA ALA A 97 -12.19 2.88 1.82
C ALA A 97 -11.32 2.32 0.67
N ILE A 98 -10.04 2.07 0.94
CA ILE A 98 -9.10 1.48 -0.03
C ILE A 98 -9.56 0.07 -0.42
N LEU A 99 -9.92 -0.76 0.56
CA LEU A 99 -10.40 -2.11 0.31
C LEU A 99 -11.73 -2.14 -0.45
N ALA A 100 -12.65 -1.22 -0.12
CA ALA A 100 -13.91 -1.08 -0.84
C ALA A 100 -13.67 -0.69 -2.32
N ALA A 101 -12.78 0.27 -2.59
CA ALA A 101 -12.41 0.67 -3.94
C ALA A 101 -11.75 -0.47 -4.73
N GLU A 102 -10.91 -1.28 -4.06
CA GLU A 102 -10.30 -2.45 -4.65
C GLU A 102 -11.33 -3.51 -5.02
N GLN A 103 -12.22 -3.88 -4.08
CA GLN A 103 -13.26 -4.89 -4.31
C GLN A 103 -14.26 -4.51 -5.40
N MET A 104 -14.61 -3.22 -5.48
CA MET A 104 -15.60 -2.73 -6.44
C MET A 104 -15.06 -2.59 -7.85
N ALA A 105 -13.82 -2.15 -8.00
CA ALA A 105 -13.32 -1.66 -9.29
C ALA A 105 -11.81 -1.91 -9.52
N GLY A 106 -11.09 -2.63 -8.62
CA GLY A 106 -9.65 -2.80 -8.71
C GLY A 106 -8.88 -1.48 -8.56
N ARG A 107 -9.46 -0.50 -7.84
CA ARG A 107 -8.91 0.87 -7.72
C ARG A 107 -8.35 1.20 -6.33
N GLY A 108 -7.97 0.19 -5.56
CA GLY A 108 -7.44 0.38 -4.21
C GLY A 108 -6.16 1.20 -4.19
N LEU A 109 -5.24 0.97 -5.13
CA LEU A 109 -4.00 1.74 -5.23
C LEU A 109 -4.25 3.21 -5.58
N GLU A 110 -5.19 3.50 -6.48
CA GLU A 110 -5.56 4.87 -6.81
C GLU A 110 -6.24 5.57 -5.62
N MET A 111 -7.10 4.86 -4.89
CA MET A 111 -7.73 5.37 -3.68
C MET A 111 -6.67 5.69 -2.62
N LEU A 112 -5.71 4.80 -2.38
CA LEU A 112 -4.61 5.05 -1.45
C LEU A 112 -3.82 6.31 -1.84
N ALA A 113 -3.39 6.40 -3.09
CA ALA A 113 -2.61 7.54 -3.59
C ALA A 113 -3.39 8.86 -3.43
N ARG A 114 -4.69 8.86 -3.78
CA ARG A 114 -5.52 10.06 -3.67
C ARG A 114 -5.79 10.45 -2.20
N LEU A 115 -6.01 9.48 -1.32
CA LEU A 115 -6.15 9.72 0.12
C LEU A 115 -4.88 10.29 0.73
N GLN A 116 -3.71 9.78 0.36
CA GLN A 116 -2.43 10.31 0.81
C GLN A 116 -2.22 11.75 0.34
N GLN A 117 -2.56 12.07 -0.91
CA GLN A 117 -2.52 13.45 -1.41
C GLN A 117 -3.51 14.35 -0.65
N THR A 118 -4.73 13.85 -0.39
CA THR A 118 -5.75 14.56 0.41
C THR A 118 -5.25 14.87 1.82
N HIS A 119 -4.51 13.94 2.44
CA HIS A 119 -3.94 14.11 3.78
C HIS A 119 -2.72 15.03 3.76
N TYR A 120 -1.67 14.66 3.01
CA TYR A 120 -0.35 15.28 3.10
C TYR A 120 -0.22 16.60 2.31
N VAL A 121 -1.06 16.82 1.30
CA VAL A 121 -1.01 18.06 0.50
C VAL A 121 -2.17 18.99 0.86
N GLU A 122 -3.40 18.47 0.82
CA GLU A 122 -4.60 19.28 1.04
C GLU A 122 -4.89 19.51 2.53
N GLY A 123 -4.37 18.66 3.43
CA GLY A 123 -4.59 18.76 4.86
C GLY A 123 -6.02 18.47 5.28
N ARG A 124 -6.66 17.47 4.65
CA ARG A 124 -8.01 17.03 4.98
C ARG A 124 -7.95 15.79 5.89
N ARG A 125 -8.96 15.61 6.70
CA ARG A 125 -9.09 14.51 7.66
C ARG A 125 -9.57 13.24 6.95
N ILE A 126 -8.65 12.38 6.51
CA ILE A 126 -9.00 11.15 5.78
C ILE A 126 -9.64 10.05 6.65
N ALA A 127 -9.80 10.28 7.94
CA ALA A 127 -10.62 9.44 8.81
C ALA A 127 -12.11 9.80 8.73
N ASP A 128 -12.45 11.00 8.24
CA ASP A 128 -13.83 11.49 8.18
C ASP A 128 -14.55 10.90 6.96
N HIS A 129 -15.75 10.35 7.19
CA HIS A 129 -16.53 9.67 6.16
C HIS A 129 -16.83 10.56 4.93
N GLU A 130 -17.14 11.84 5.16
CA GLU A 130 -17.41 12.80 4.10
C GLU A 130 -16.18 13.01 3.19
N VAL A 131 -14.98 12.98 3.75
CA VAL A 131 -13.72 13.09 2.99
C VAL A 131 -13.51 11.83 2.15
N LEU A 132 -13.78 10.65 2.71
CA LEU A 132 -13.68 9.39 1.98
C LEU A 132 -14.66 9.32 0.81
N GLN A 133 -15.92 9.78 1.01
CA GLN A 133 -16.90 9.88 -0.05
C GLN A 133 -16.51 10.87 -1.15
N ALA A 134 -15.98 12.04 -0.77
CA ALA A 134 -15.51 13.02 -1.73
C ALA A 134 -14.39 12.45 -2.62
N VAL A 135 -13.40 11.77 -2.02
CA VAL A 135 -12.31 11.10 -2.74
C VAL A 135 -12.84 10.00 -3.65
N ALA A 136 -13.81 9.19 -3.18
CA ALA A 136 -14.44 8.17 -4.02
C ALA A 136 -15.16 8.79 -5.24
N GLY A 137 -15.86 9.92 -5.03
CA GLY A 137 -16.50 10.67 -6.11
C GLY A 137 -15.50 11.24 -7.12
N GLU A 138 -14.38 11.80 -6.66
CA GLU A 138 -13.27 12.26 -7.50
C GLU A 138 -12.66 11.13 -8.36
N LEU A 139 -12.66 9.91 -7.84
CA LEU A 139 -12.27 8.71 -8.57
C LEU A 139 -13.41 8.14 -9.45
N GLY A 140 -14.57 8.76 -9.53
CA GLY A 140 -15.69 8.28 -10.34
C GLY A 140 -16.37 7.02 -9.80
N LEU A 141 -16.18 6.67 -8.53
CA LEU A 141 -16.88 5.55 -7.92
C LEU A 141 -18.34 5.92 -7.61
N ALA A 142 -19.27 5.01 -7.85
CA ALA A 142 -20.67 5.20 -7.52
C ALA A 142 -20.86 5.26 -5.99
N LEU A 143 -21.16 6.43 -5.42
CA LEU A 143 -21.14 6.69 -3.98
C LEU A 143 -22.05 5.74 -3.19
N HIS A 144 -23.25 5.42 -3.70
CA HIS A 144 -24.14 4.48 -3.03
C HIS A 144 -23.50 3.09 -2.89
N ALA A 145 -22.91 2.57 -3.96
CA ALA A 145 -22.25 1.28 -3.96
C ALA A 145 -20.96 1.30 -3.10
N PHE A 146 -20.20 2.41 -3.13
CA PHE A 146 -19.02 2.59 -2.31
C PHE A 146 -19.35 2.56 -0.80
N ASN A 147 -20.41 3.26 -0.38
CA ASN A 147 -20.85 3.25 1.02
C ASN A 147 -21.32 1.86 1.46
N ALA A 148 -22.03 1.14 0.60
CA ALA A 148 -22.43 -0.24 0.87
C ALA A 148 -21.19 -1.17 0.98
N ALA A 149 -20.20 -0.99 0.12
CA ALA A 149 -18.96 -1.77 0.15
C ALA A 149 -18.15 -1.50 1.43
N ILE A 150 -17.96 -0.22 1.82
CA ILE A 150 -17.27 0.11 3.08
C ILE A 150 -17.92 -0.58 4.28
N ALA A 151 -19.24 -0.61 4.35
CA ALA A 151 -19.99 -1.22 5.45
C ALA A 151 -19.80 -2.76 5.53
N GLN A 152 -19.38 -3.40 4.44
CA GLN A 152 -19.15 -4.84 4.36
C GLN A 152 -17.67 -5.24 4.51
N VAL A 153 -16.75 -4.29 4.45
CA VAL A 153 -15.31 -4.56 4.60
C VAL A 153 -14.98 -4.94 6.03
N ASP A 154 -14.42 -6.13 6.23
CA ASP A 154 -13.81 -6.52 7.51
C ASP A 154 -12.37 -6.00 7.58
N SER A 155 -12.24 -4.69 7.83
CA SER A 155 -10.94 -4.02 7.93
C SER A 155 -10.11 -4.51 9.13
N GLU A 156 -10.74 -4.97 10.21
CA GLU A 156 -10.01 -5.51 11.37
C GLU A 156 -9.33 -6.84 11.04
N SER A 157 -10.05 -7.75 10.39
CA SER A 157 -9.47 -9.01 9.94
C SER A 157 -8.36 -8.77 8.92
N HIS A 158 -8.57 -7.84 7.97
CA HIS A 158 -7.56 -7.45 6.99
C HIS A 158 -6.29 -6.92 7.68
N MET A 159 -6.41 -5.99 8.63
CA MET A 159 -5.26 -5.45 9.36
C MET A 159 -4.52 -6.53 10.17
N ARG A 160 -5.25 -7.48 10.78
CA ARG A 160 -4.62 -8.63 11.47
C ARG A 160 -3.79 -9.46 10.51
N THR A 161 -4.36 -9.82 9.35
CA THR A 161 -3.68 -10.60 8.32
C THR A 161 -2.46 -9.86 7.77
N SER A 162 -2.59 -8.57 7.51
CA SER A 162 -1.49 -7.72 7.04
C SER A 162 -0.33 -7.67 8.04
N ARG A 163 -0.62 -7.55 9.32
CA ARG A 163 0.40 -7.58 10.39
C ARG A 163 1.03 -8.97 10.54
N ALA A 164 0.25 -10.04 10.36
CA ALA A 164 0.78 -11.40 10.37
C ALA A 164 1.75 -11.63 9.20
N LEU A 165 1.42 -11.16 7.99
CA LEU A 165 2.32 -11.18 6.85
C LEU A 165 3.61 -10.40 7.16
N LEU A 166 3.49 -9.16 7.66
CA LEU A 166 4.64 -8.32 8.04
C LEU A 166 5.57 -9.06 9.01
N ALA A 167 5.01 -9.67 10.06
CA ALA A 167 5.77 -10.43 11.04
C ALA A 167 6.42 -11.68 10.44
N SER A 168 5.72 -12.42 9.56
CA SER A 168 6.22 -13.66 8.95
C SER A 168 7.44 -13.43 8.07
N VAL A 169 7.57 -12.25 7.49
CA VAL A 169 8.73 -11.87 6.64
C VAL A 169 9.81 -11.10 7.42
N GLY A 170 9.68 -10.95 8.73
CA GLY A 170 10.61 -10.18 9.57
C GLY A 170 10.56 -8.67 9.32
N GLY A 171 9.48 -8.17 8.73
CA GLY A 171 9.28 -6.74 8.50
C GLY A 171 9.04 -5.99 9.81
N GLN A 172 9.61 -4.77 9.91
CA GLN A 172 9.61 -4.02 11.16
C GLN A 172 8.75 -2.75 11.12
N GLY A 173 8.06 -2.49 10.01
CA GLY A 173 7.26 -1.28 9.88
C GLY A 173 6.70 -1.05 8.48
N TYR A 174 6.27 0.17 8.24
CA TYR A 174 5.68 0.62 6.99
C TYR A 174 6.55 1.69 6.32
N PRO A 175 6.70 1.65 4.98
CA PRO A 175 6.29 0.60 4.07
C PRO A 175 7.18 -0.63 4.15
N THR A 176 6.61 -1.82 3.91
CA THR A 176 7.38 -3.03 3.61
C THR A 176 6.89 -3.60 2.29
N LEU A 177 7.81 -3.85 1.37
CA LEU A 177 7.53 -4.49 0.09
C LEU A 177 8.06 -5.91 0.10
N VAL A 178 7.22 -6.84 -0.37
CA VAL A 178 7.57 -8.26 -0.44
C VAL A 178 7.29 -8.77 -1.86
N LEU A 179 8.29 -9.33 -2.50
CA LEU A 179 8.15 -9.98 -3.79
C LEU A 179 7.85 -11.45 -3.57
N GLU A 180 6.71 -11.92 -4.07
CA GLU A 180 6.34 -13.32 -4.08
C GLU A 180 6.64 -13.95 -5.44
N HIS A 181 7.27 -15.13 -5.42
CA HIS A 181 7.47 -15.98 -6.57
C HIS A 181 7.37 -17.45 -6.15
N GLU A 182 6.47 -18.21 -6.75
CA GLU A 182 6.27 -19.64 -6.45
C GLU A 182 6.08 -19.93 -4.94
N GLY A 183 5.39 -19.04 -4.22
CA GLY A 183 5.15 -19.15 -2.79
C GLY A 183 6.34 -18.72 -1.91
N GLN A 184 7.45 -18.32 -2.51
CA GLN A 184 8.59 -17.78 -1.77
C GLN A 184 8.46 -16.27 -1.63
N LEU A 185 8.58 -15.77 -0.41
CA LEU A 185 8.48 -14.37 -0.05
C LEU A 185 9.87 -13.77 0.19
N GLN A 186 10.16 -12.65 -0.47
CA GLN A 186 11.40 -11.90 -0.28
C GLN A 186 11.10 -10.43 0.00
N VAL A 187 11.57 -9.92 1.12
CA VAL A 187 11.52 -8.48 1.43
C VAL A 187 12.45 -7.71 0.49
N ILE A 188 11.97 -6.60 -0.03
CA ILE A 188 12.74 -5.69 -0.89
C ILE A 188 13.21 -4.51 -0.05
N ASP A 189 14.51 -4.24 -0.04
CA ASP A 189 15.03 -2.97 0.44
C ASP A 189 14.73 -1.86 -0.59
N ILE A 190 13.78 -1.00 -0.28
CA ILE A 190 13.38 0.11 -1.16
C ILE A 190 14.20 1.38 -0.95
N GLY A 191 15.01 1.45 0.10
CA GLY A 191 15.81 2.64 0.41
C GLY A 191 16.58 3.21 -0.78
N PRO A 192 17.32 2.39 -1.57
CA PRO A 192 18.03 2.85 -2.76
C PRO A 192 17.18 3.42 -3.88
N PHE A 193 15.87 3.14 -3.88
CA PHE A 193 14.93 3.49 -4.94
C PHE A 193 14.01 4.67 -4.61
N LEU A 194 13.90 5.07 -3.36
CA LEU A 194 13.05 6.20 -2.96
C LEU A 194 13.40 7.44 -3.79
N GLY A 195 12.37 8.07 -4.36
CA GLY A 195 12.50 9.17 -5.31
C GLY A 195 13.02 8.79 -6.72
N LYS A 196 13.16 7.49 -7.03
CA LYS A 196 13.73 6.99 -8.31
C LYS A 196 12.88 5.84 -8.88
N PRO A 197 11.60 6.08 -9.23
CA PRO A 197 10.68 5.04 -9.66
C PRO A 197 11.16 4.28 -10.91
N GLU A 198 11.80 4.96 -11.87
CA GLU A 198 12.30 4.30 -13.08
C GLU A 198 13.42 3.29 -12.76
N ARG A 199 14.29 3.61 -11.79
CA ARG A 199 15.34 2.71 -11.32
C ARG A 199 14.75 1.49 -10.61
N PHE A 200 13.66 1.68 -9.88
CA PHE A 200 12.95 0.57 -9.24
C PHE A 200 12.34 -0.37 -10.28
N VAL A 201 11.68 0.16 -11.30
CA VAL A 201 11.14 -0.63 -12.42
C VAL A 201 12.22 -1.42 -13.13
N GLN A 202 13.34 -0.79 -13.48
CA GLN A 202 14.47 -1.49 -14.09
C GLN A 202 15.00 -2.64 -13.24
N TRP A 203 15.05 -2.46 -11.95
CA TRP A 203 15.45 -3.52 -11.01
C TRP A 203 14.40 -4.64 -10.97
N LEU A 204 13.10 -4.30 -10.95
CA LEU A 204 12.01 -5.28 -11.00
C LEU A 204 12.05 -6.10 -12.29
N ASP A 205 12.21 -5.46 -13.45
CA ASP A 205 12.27 -6.12 -14.74
C ASP A 205 13.42 -7.15 -14.79
N LYS A 206 14.63 -6.76 -14.36
CA LYS A 206 15.80 -7.67 -14.27
C LYS A 206 15.57 -8.83 -13.29
N THR A 207 14.97 -8.54 -12.15
CA THR A 207 14.68 -9.55 -11.12
C THR A 207 13.64 -10.55 -11.63
N SER A 208 12.63 -10.07 -12.34
CA SER A 208 11.60 -10.89 -12.97
C SER A 208 12.18 -11.84 -14.02
N GLU A 209 13.00 -11.32 -14.93
CA GLU A 209 13.69 -12.12 -15.95
C GLU A 209 14.56 -13.23 -15.32
N GLN A 210 15.34 -12.89 -14.29
CA GLN A 210 16.21 -13.84 -13.61
C GLN A 210 15.45 -14.95 -12.88
N ARG A 211 14.27 -14.65 -12.34
CA ARG A 211 13.45 -15.64 -11.63
C ARG A 211 12.70 -16.54 -12.60
N LEU A 212 12.11 -15.96 -13.63
CA LEU A 212 11.40 -16.71 -14.68
C LEU A 212 12.35 -17.64 -15.47
N SER A 213 13.61 -17.23 -15.68
CA SER A 213 14.59 -18.07 -16.37
C SER A 213 15.09 -19.25 -15.54
N LYS A 214 14.95 -19.21 -14.20
CA LYS A 214 15.35 -20.30 -13.29
C LYS A 214 14.25 -21.32 -13.02
N THR A 215 13.01 -21.01 -13.40
CA THR A 215 11.90 -21.98 -13.29
C THR A 215 12.08 -23.03 -14.40
N PRO A 216 12.28 -24.33 -14.07
CA PRO A 216 12.40 -25.36 -15.08
C PRO A 216 11.10 -25.42 -15.89
N PRO A 217 11.17 -25.67 -17.21
CA PRO A 217 9.97 -25.83 -18.02
C PRO A 217 9.08 -26.93 -17.40
N ALA A 218 7.78 -26.64 -17.29
CA ALA A 218 6.82 -27.63 -16.81
C ALA A 218 6.99 -28.90 -17.62
N THR A 219 7.42 -29.98 -16.97
CA THR A 219 7.54 -31.30 -17.61
C THR A 219 6.12 -31.72 -17.95
N PHE A 220 5.73 -31.55 -19.19
CA PHE A 220 4.53 -32.17 -19.73
C PHE A 220 4.82 -33.68 -19.72
N CYS A 221 4.32 -34.41 -18.73
CA CYS A 221 4.16 -35.84 -18.89
C CYS A 221 3.12 -36.06 -19.97
N ALA A 222 3.57 -36.28 -21.18
CA ALA A 222 2.74 -36.86 -22.21
C ALA A 222 2.27 -38.23 -21.66
N GLN A 223 0.96 -38.38 -21.50
CA GLN A 223 0.32 -39.67 -21.32
C GLN A 223 0.47 -40.45 -22.63
N ASP A 224 1.55 -41.19 -22.77
CA ASP A 224 1.66 -42.27 -23.73
C ASP A 224 2.70 -43.26 -23.18
N GLY A 225 2.16 -44.42 -22.75
CA GLY A 225 2.79 -45.72 -22.85
C GLY A 225 4.04 -45.99 -22.03
N CYS A 226 3.95 -46.29 -20.74
CA CYS A 226 4.87 -47.21 -20.11
C CYS A 226 4.41 -48.66 -20.41
N ASP A 227 4.89 -49.22 -21.52
CA ASP A 227 4.84 -50.64 -21.76
C ASP A 227 5.86 -51.36 -20.83
N LEU A 228 5.32 -52.18 -19.96
CA LEU A 228 6.05 -53.17 -19.21
C LEU A 228 6.47 -54.30 -20.19
N ALA A 229 7.78 -54.42 -20.42
CA ALA A 229 8.32 -55.63 -21.03
C ALA A 229 9.64 -56.04 -20.35
N ARG A 230 9.51 -57.14 -19.55
CA ARG A 230 10.47 -58.19 -19.20
C ARG A 230 11.81 -57.78 -18.52
#